data_b814bda436030e762466201d9be78498
#
_entry.id   b814bda436030e762466201d9be78498
#
_cell.length_a   1.000
_cell.length_b   1.000
_cell.length_c   1.000
_cell.angle_alpha   90.00
_cell.angle_beta   90.00
_cell.angle_gamma   90.00
#
_symmetry.space_group_name_H-M   'P 1'
#
loop_
_entity.id
_entity.type
_entity.pdbx_description
1 polymer ?
#
loop_
_entity_poly.entity_id
_entity_poly.type
_entity_poly.pdbx_seq_one_letter_code
_entity_poly.pdbx_strand_id
1 'polypeptide(L)'
;EKMADVNYRKNLVGSARAGSLGFNAHAANIVAAIFIACGQDPAHVVEASNAMTLMELTDDGLYCSVTLPSLALGTVGGGTVIGAQHECLSMLGVGGGGDPPGANSKKFAEIVAAAVLAGEISLIGALAARHLAKAHAELGR
;
A
#
# COMPACT_ATOMS: atom_id res chain seq x y z
N GLU A 1 12.02 0.15 -18.13
CA GLU A 1 13.26 0.89 -17.87
C GLU A 1 12.99 2.16 -17.05
N LYS A 2 12.22 3.15 -17.56
CA LYS A 2 11.95 4.41 -16.84
C LYS A 2 11.34 4.24 -15.45
N MET A 3 10.41 3.30 -15.25
CA MET A 3 9.82 3.05 -13.94
C MET A 3 10.84 2.52 -12.94
N ALA A 4 11.70 1.60 -13.35
CA ALA A 4 12.78 1.09 -12.51
C ALA A 4 13.76 2.22 -12.12
N ASP A 5 14.14 3.10 -13.05
CA ASP A 5 15.00 4.26 -12.77
C ASP A 5 14.35 5.24 -11.79
N VAL A 6 13.05 5.55 -11.96
CA VAL A 6 12.30 6.39 -11.01
C VAL A 6 12.25 5.75 -9.64
N ASN A 7 11.96 4.45 -9.54
CA ASN A 7 11.94 3.75 -8.27
C ASN A 7 13.31 3.79 -7.58
N TYR A 8 14.37 3.48 -8.30
CA TYR A 8 15.73 3.53 -7.76
C TYR A 8 16.09 4.92 -7.23
N ARG A 9 15.94 5.97 -8.05
CA ARG A 9 16.37 7.33 -7.67
C ARG A 9 15.48 7.95 -6.60
N LYS A 10 14.16 7.86 -6.74
CA LYS A 10 13.20 8.48 -5.83
C LYS A 10 13.00 7.65 -4.56
N ASN A 11 12.57 6.39 -4.72
CA ASN A 11 12.11 5.59 -3.59
C ASN A 11 13.26 4.95 -2.80
N LEU A 12 14.33 4.50 -3.46
CA LEU A 12 15.45 3.90 -2.75
C LEU A 12 16.46 4.96 -2.33
N VAL A 13 17.15 5.58 -3.28
CA VAL A 13 18.21 6.57 -2.97
C VAL A 13 17.64 7.82 -2.30
N GLY A 14 16.52 8.35 -2.80
CA GLY A 14 15.87 9.54 -2.24
C GLY A 14 15.40 9.33 -0.81
N SER A 15 14.72 8.21 -0.53
CA SER A 15 14.26 7.88 0.82
C SER A 15 15.43 7.65 1.80
N ALA A 16 16.49 6.96 1.36
CA ALA A 16 17.69 6.76 2.17
C ALA A 16 18.34 8.09 2.54
N ARG A 17 18.48 9.02 1.58
CA ARG A 17 19.02 10.36 1.82
C ARG A 17 18.16 11.22 2.74
N ALA A 18 16.84 10.99 2.74
CA ALA A 18 15.91 11.68 3.64
C ALA A 18 15.85 11.05 5.04
N GLY A 19 16.55 9.95 5.29
CA GLY A 19 16.48 9.21 6.55
C GLY A 19 15.14 8.51 6.78
N SER A 20 14.42 8.18 5.71
CA SER A 20 13.16 7.48 5.79
C SER A 20 13.35 6.02 6.20
N LEU A 21 12.40 5.49 6.99
CA LEU A 21 12.31 4.06 7.29
C LEU A 21 11.53 3.29 6.21
N GLY A 22 10.76 3.98 5.38
CA GLY A 22 10.03 3.42 4.24
C GLY A 22 10.69 3.81 2.91
N PHE A 23 10.67 2.89 1.96
CA PHE A 23 11.27 3.02 0.63
C PHE A 23 10.20 2.78 -0.44
N ASN A 24 9.23 3.68 -0.50
CA ASN A 24 8.05 3.58 -1.36
C ASN A 24 7.62 4.96 -1.88
N ALA A 25 6.65 4.98 -2.78
CA ALA A 25 6.16 6.23 -3.35
C ALA A 25 5.04 6.87 -2.50
N HIS A 26 4.03 6.08 -2.09
CA HIS A 26 2.90 6.56 -1.32
C HIS A 26 2.13 5.47 -0.54
N ALA A 27 2.79 4.44 -0.08
CA ALA A 27 2.16 3.34 0.66
C ALA A 27 1.26 3.83 1.80
N ALA A 28 1.65 4.89 2.50
CA ALA A 28 0.86 5.48 3.58
C ALA A 28 -0.56 5.90 3.14
N ASN A 29 -0.72 6.43 1.93
CA ASN A 29 -2.05 6.83 1.43
C ASN A 29 -2.98 5.63 1.26
N ILE A 30 -2.47 4.54 0.70
CA ILE A 30 -3.25 3.32 0.47
C ILE A 30 -3.59 2.64 1.79
N VAL A 31 -2.60 2.47 2.66
CA VAL A 31 -2.79 1.86 3.98
C VAL A 31 -3.78 2.67 4.81
N ALA A 32 -3.64 4.00 4.87
CA ALA A 32 -4.55 4.86 5.63
C ALA A 32 -5.99 4.76 5.13
N ALA A 33 -6.20 4.79 3.81
CA ALA A 33 -7.53 4.67 3.23
C ALA A 33 -8.19 3.32 3.59
N ILE A 34 -7.47 2.22 3.47
CA ILE A 34 -7.97 0.88 3.82
C ILE A 34 -8.19 0.77 5.32
N PHE A 35 -7.29 1.27 6.16
CA PHE A 35 -7.41 1.21 7.61
C PHE A 35 -8.64 1.95 8.09
N ILE A 36 -8.90 3.15 7.60
CA ILE A 36 -10.10 3.92 7.93
C ILE A 36 -11.36 3.19 7.46
N ALA A 37 -11.37 2.72 6.21
CA ALA A 37 -12.53 2.03 5.63
C ALA A 37 -12.85 0.70 6.32
N CYS A 38 -11.86 -0.03 6.80
CA CYS A 38 -12.01 -1.37 7.39
C CYS A 38 -11.90 -1.39 8.93
N GLY A 39 -11.96 -0.23 9.59
CA GLY A 39 -12.01 -0.14 11.05
C GLY A 39 -10.74 -0.58 11.76
N GLN A 40 -9.57 -0.39 11.11
CA GLN A 40 -8.26 -0.62 11.70
C GLN A 40 -7.84 0.59 12.53
N ASP A 41 -6.85 0.41 13.40
CA ASP A 41 -6.28 1.50 14.19
C ASP A 41 -5.42 2.42 13.31
N PRO A 42 -5.78 3.71 13.12
CA PRO A 42 -5.00 4.65 12.33
C PRO A 42 -3.57 4.89 12.85
N ALA A 43 -3.31 4.65 14.13
CA ALA A 43 -1.96 4.78 14.69
C ALA A 43 -0.97 3.81 14.02
N HIS A 44 -1.43 2.64 13.60
CA HIS A 44 -0.60 1.63 12.92
C HIS A 44 -0.28 1.95 11.45
N VAL A 45 -0.81 3.05 10.90
CA VAL A 45 -0.42 3.50 9.54
C VAL A 45 1.06 3.88 9.48
N VAL A 46 1.63 4.38 10.56
CA VAL A 46 3.05 4.80 10.62
C VAL A 46 3.99 3.63 10.31
N GLU A 47 3.90 2.54 11.08
CA GLU A 47 4.75 1.38 10.87
C GLU A 47 4.35 0.57 9.63
N ALA A 48 3.06 0.47 9.32
CA ALA A 48 2.59 -0.24 8.14
C ALA A 48 3.03 0.44 6.82
N SER A 49 3.27 1.75 6.84
CA SER A 49 3.79 2.48 5.68
C SER A 49 5.32 2.42 5.52
N ASN A 50 6.04 1.82 6.46
CA ASN A 50 7.46 1.52 6.32
C ASN A 50 7.69 0.36 5.33
N ALA A 51 7.01 0.44 4.20
CA ALA A 51 7.06 -0.53 3.13
C ALA A 51 8.24 -0.27 2.20
N MET A 52 8.66 -1.31 1.51
CA MET A 52 9.70 -1.24 0.48
C MET A 52 9.12 -1.67 -0.86
N THR A 53 9.28 -0.82 -1.88
CA THR A 53 8.88 -1.08 -3.26
C THR A 53 10.13 -1.36 -4.09
N LEU A 54 10.18 -2.52 -4.74
CA LEU A 54 11.24 -2.88 -5.68
C LEU A 54 10.66 -2.93 -7.10
N MET A 55 11.44 -2.44 -8.05
CA MET A 55 11.15 -2.54 -9.48
C MET A 55 12.44 -2.86 -10.22
N GLU A 56 12.47 -4.01 -10.87
CA GLU A 56 13.65 -4.56 -11.53
C GLU A 56 13.32 -4.93 -12.98
N LEU A 57 14.23 -4.63 -13.88
CA LEU A 57 14.13 -5.11 -15.25
C LEU A 57 14.54 -6.58 -15.31
N THR A 58 13.74 -7.37 -16.00
CA THR A 58 14.00 -8.78 -16.30
C THR A 58 13.96 -8.97 -17.81
N ASP A 59 14.39 -10.13 -18.29
CA ASP A 59 14.31 -10.47 -19.71
C ASP A 59 12.88 -10.47 -20.24
N ASP A 60 11.91 -10.80 -19.36
CA ASP A 60 10.48 -10.88 -19.70
C ASP A 60 9.72 -9.57 -19.46
N GLY A 61 10.35 -8.56 -18.85
CA GLY A 61 9.68 -7.28 -18.58
C GLY A 61 10.09 -6.58 -17.30
N LEU A 62 9.12 -6.07 -16.56
CA LEU A 62 9.32 -5.34 -15.31
C LEU A 62 8.79 -6.16 -14.13
N TYR A 63 9.67 -6.65 -13.29
CA TYR A 63 9.30 -7.23 -12.00
C TYR A 63 9.00 -6.13 -10.99
N CYS A 64 7.86 -6.23 -10.29
CA CYS A 64 7.46 -5.29 -9.24
C CYS A 64 7.06 -6.05 -7.99
N SER A 65 7.55 -5.61 -6.83
CA SER A 65 7.16 -6.17 -5.54
C SER A 65 7.07 -5.11 -4.46
N VAL A 66 6.28 -5.40 -3.42
CA VAL A 66 6.25 -4.62 -2.18
C VAL A 66 6.43 -5.54 -0.99
N THR A 67 7.11 -5.03 0.03
CA THR A 67 7.26 -5.70 1.32
C THR A 67 6.75 -4.76 2.40
N LEU A 68 5.78 -5.21 3.19
CA LEU A 68 5.24 -4.50 4.35
C LEU A 68 5.64 -5.25 5.63
N PRO A 69 6.79 -4.94 6.23
CA PRO A 69 7.35 -5.75 7.32
C PRO A 69 6.57 -5.63 8.64
N SER A 70 5.80 -4.56 8.81
CA SER A 70 5.14 -4.22 10.08
C SER A 70 3.65 -3.92 9.88
N LEU A 71 2.95 -4.78 9.15
CA LEU A 71 1.52 -4.63 8.87
C LEU A 71 0.68 -5.22 10.01
N ALA A 72 0.35 -4.39 11.00
CA ALA A 72 -0.54 -4.74 12.09
C ALA A 72 -2.00 -4.49 11.70
N LEU A 73 -2.81 -5.53 11.63
CA LEU A 73 -4.24 -5.46 11.29
C LEU A 73 -5.04 -6.60 11.92
N GLY A 74 -6.36 -6.42 11.96
CA GLY A 74 -7.28 -7.41 12.50
C GLY A 74 -8.62 -7.40 11.77
N THR A 75 -9.35 -8.51 11.90
CA THR A 75 -10.67 -8.70 11.29
C THR A 75 -11.76 -8.99 12.32
N VAL A 76 -11.41 -8.91 13.62
CA VAL A 76 -12.29 -9.11 14.75
C VAL A 76 -12.08 -8.04 15.81
N GLY A 77 -13.14 -7.64 16.49
CA GLY A 77 -13.09 -6.67 17.59
C GLY A 77 -12.81 -5.23 17.15
N GLY A 78 -12.77 -4.31 18.12
CA GLY A 78 -12.48 -2.90 17.88
C GLY A 78 -13.37 -2.26 16.83
N GLY A 79 -12.78 -1.45 15.96
CA GLY A 79 -13.47 -0.76 14.86
C GLY A 79 -14.08 -1.69 13.80
N THR A 80 -13.66 -2.95 13.74
CA THR A 80 -14.14 -3.91 12.73
C THR A 80 -15.61 -4.31 12.91
N VAL A 81 -16.21 -4.00 14.06
CA VAL A 81 -17.64 -4.27 14.36
C VAL A 81 -18.55 -3.09 14.04
N ILE A 82 -18.00 -1.92 13.69
CA ILE A 82 -18.79 -0.75 13.28
C ILE A 82 -19.42 -1.05 11.92
N GLY A 83 -20.72 -0.72 11.75
CA GLY A 83 -21.54 -1.14 10.62
C GLY A 83 -20.86 -0.97 9.25
N ALA A 84 -20.47 0.25 8.87
CA ALA A 84 -19.85 0.51 7.58
C ALA A 84 -18.48 -0.18 7.39
N GLN A 85 -17.66 -0.21 8.44
CA GLN A 85 -16.35 -0.86 8.43
C GLN A 85 -16.49 -2.38 8.33
N HIS A 86 -17.48 -2.93 9.04
CA HIS A 86 -17.81 -4.36 8.95
C HIS A 86 -18.28 -4.76 7.54
N GLU A 87 -19.09 -3.92 6.91
CA GLU A 87 -19.52 -4.12 5.52
C GLU A 87 -18.35 -4.12 4.56
N CYS A 88 -17.39 -3.19 4.72
CA CYS A 88 -16.17 -3.18 3.90
C CYS A 88 -15.36 -4.46 4.05
N LEU A 89 -15.16 -4.96 5.27
CA LEU A 89 -14.49 -6.25 5.50
C LEU A 89 -15.27 -7.41 4.89
N SER A 90 -16.60 -7.37 4.96
CA SER A 90 -17.47 -8.39 4.37
C SER A 90 -17.41 -8.39 2.85
N MET A 91 -17.39 -7.22 2.20
CA MET A 91 -17.19 -7.08 0.75
C MET A 91 -15.85 -7.67 0.28
N LEU A 92 -14.80 -7.55 1.09
CA LEU A 92 -13.49 -8.15 0.84
C LEU A 92 -13.46 -9.66 1.15
N GLY A 93 -14.52 -10.19 1.75
CA GLY A 93 -14.60 -11.59 2.17
C GLY A 93 -13.62 -11.94 3.30
N VAL A 94 -13.39 -10.99 4.22
CA VAL A 94 -12.45 -11.15 5.34
C VAL A 94 -13.06 -10.76 6.70
N GLY A 95 -14.36 -10.54 6.79
CA GLY A 95 -15.04 -10.28 8.07
C GLY A 95 -14.95 -11.49 9.01
N GLY A 96 -14.66 -11.23 10.29
CA GLY A 96 -14.54 -12.28 11.31
C GLY A 96 -13.19 -13.00 11.34
N GLY A 97 -13.04 -14.01 12.20
CA GLY A 97 -11.75 -14.68 12.46
C GLY A 97 -11.27 -15.62 11.34
N GLY A 98 -12.20 -16.16 10.55
CA GLY A 98 -11.88 -17.19 9.54
C GLY A 98 -11.71 -18.58 10.14
N ASP A 99 -11.51 -19.56 9.25
CA ASP A 99 -11.24 -20.96 9.62
C ASP A 99 -10.00 -21.42 8.81
N PRO A 100 -8.90 -21.79 9.47
CA PRO A 100 -8.66 -21.74 10.92
C PRO A 100 -8.65 -20.29 11.48
N PRO A 101 -8.75 -20.11 12.80
CA PRO A 101 -8.67 -18.79 13.41
C PRO A 101 -7.45 -17.99 12.93
N GLY A 102 -7.68 -16.74 12.50
CA GLY A 102 -6.65 -15.87 11.93
C GLY A 102 -6.50 -15.97 10.39
N ALA A 103 -7.22 -16.86 9.71
CA ALA A 103 -7.17 -16.99 8.25
C ALA A 103 -7.59 -15.68 7.55
N ASN A 104 -8.66 -15.04 8.05
CA ASN A 104 -9.16 -13.80 7.47
C ASN A 104 -8.19 -12.63 7.63
N SER A 105 -7.49 -12.51 8.77
CA SER A 105 -6.48 -11.46 8.93
C SER A 105 -5.28 -11.67 8.01
N LYS A 106 -4.84 -12.90 7.78
CA LYS A 106 -3.80 -13.21 6.80
C LYS A 106 -4.22 -12.82 5.39
N LYS A 107 -5.43 -13.24 4.97
CA LYS A 107 -6.00 -12.86 3.67
C LYS A 107 -6.13 -11.34 3.53
N PHE A 108 -6.54 -10.65 4.61
CA PHE A 108 -6.65 -9.20 4.60
C PHE A 108 -5.27 -8.54 4.44
N ALA A 109 -4.22 -9.06 5.06
CA ALA A 109 -2.86 -8.57 4.85
C ALA A 109 -2.40 -8.70 3.40
N GLU A 110 -2.71 -9.81 2.74
CA GLU A 110 -2.42 -10.00 1.31
C GLU A 110 -3.18 -9.00 0.44
N ILE A 111 -4.45 -8.72 0.74
CA ILE A 111 -5.26 -7.72 0.03
C ILE A 111 -4.64 -6.32 0.19
N VAL A 112 -4.25 -5.94 1.40
CA VAL A 112 -3.58 -4.64 1.64
C VAL A 112 -2.26 -4.55 0.87
N ALA A 113 -1.45 -5.60 0.88
CA ALA A 113 -0.19 -5.64 0.13
C ALA A 113 -0.43 -5.52 -1.39
N ALA A 114 -1.43 -6.23 -1.93
CA ALA A 114 -1.80 -6.13 -3.34
C ALA A 114 -2.29 -4.73 -3.72
N ALA A 115 -3.08 -4.09 -2.86
CA ALA A 115 -3.54 -2.72 -3.08
C ALA A 115 -2.37 -1.71 -3.05
N VAL A 116 -1.43 -1.87 -2.11
CA VAL A 116 -0.21 -1.05 -2.06
C VAL A 116 0.61 -1.25 -3.33
N LEU A 117 0.84 -2.48 -3.76
CA LEU A 117 1.57 -2.78 -5.00
C LEU A 117 0.91 -2.10 -6.22
N ALA A 118 -0.40 -2.22 -6.35
CA ALA A 118 -1.15 -1.59 -7.45
C ALA A 118 -0.99 -0.05 -7.42
N GLY A 119 -1.11 0.56 -6.25
CA GLY A 119 -0.92 1.99 -6.06
C GLY A 119 0.50 2.46 -6.39
N GLU A 120 1.51 1.72 -5.96
CA GLU A 120 2.93 2.00 -6.24
C GLU A 120 3.22 1.93 -7.75
N ILE A 121 2.76 0.89 -8.43
CA ILE A 121 2.90 0.75 -9.90
C ILE A 121 2.23 1.92 -10.61
N SER A 122 1.00 2.27 -10.20
CA SER A 122 0.24 3.37 -10.79
C SER A 122 0.97 4.72 -10.66
N LEU A 123 1.41 5.06 -9.44
CA LEU A 123 2.07 6.35 -9.20
C LEU A 123 3.45 6.43 -9.87
N ILE A 124 4.26 5.38 -9.77
CA ILE A 124 5.59 5.35 -10.40
C ILE A 124 5.44 5.39 -11.92
N GLY A 125 4.42 4.74 -12.49
CA GLY A 125 4.06 4.84 -13.89
C GLY A 125 3.72 6.26 -14.33
N ALA A 126 2.88 6.95 -13.55
CA ALA A 126 2.52 8.35 -13.80
C ALA A 126 3.72 9.30 -13.71
N LEU A 127 4.62 9.08 -12.75
CA LEU A 127 5.87 9.84 -12.63
C LEU A 127 6.80 9.60 -13.82
N ALA A 128 6.99 8.35 -14.21
CA ALA A 128 7.84 7.97 -15.35
C ALA A 128 7.32 8.53 -16.69
N ALA A 129 5.99 8.64 -16.82
CA ALA A 129 5.32 9.25 -17.97
C ALA A 129 5.23 10.79 -17.90
N ARG A 130 5.64 11.41 -16.77
CA ARG A 130 5.51 12.85 -16.49
C ARG A 130 4.08 13.38 -16.51
N HIS A 131 3.09 12.51 -16.26
CA HIS A 131 1.66 12.89 -16.26
C HIS A 131 1.24 13.60 -14.97
N LEU A 132 1.94 13.37 -13.85
CA LEU A 132 1.53 13.89 -12.54
C LEU A 132 1.51 15.43 -12.49
N ALA A 133 2.57 16.09 -13.01
CA ALA A 133 2.63 17.54 -13.03
C ALA A 133 1.53 18.16 -13.92
N LYS A 134 1.24 17.53 -15.06
CA LYS A 134 0.17 17.96 -15.96
C LYS A 134 -1.21 17.82 -15.30
N ALA A 135 -1.48 16.67 -14.67
CA ALA A 135 -2.74 16.43 -13.97
C ALA A 135 -2.96 17.43 -12.81
N HIS A 136 -1.91 17.76 -12.05
CA HIS A 136 -2.01 18.77 -10.99
C HIS A 136 -2.30 20.18 -11.54
N ALA A 137 -1.67 20.55 -12.66
CA ALA A 137 -1.94 21.85 -13.30
C ALA A 137 -3.38 21.94 -13.84
N GLU A 138 -3.88 20.86 -14.44
CA GLU A 138 -5.25 20.82 -15.00
C GLU A 138 -6.32 20.76 -13.92
N LEU A 139 -6.06 20.11 -12.78
CA LEU A 139 -6.99 19.98 -11.66
C LEU A 139 -6.91 21.14 -10.65
N GLY A 140 -6.06 22.12 -10.88
CA GLY A 140 -5.95 23.33 -10.03
C GLY A 140 -5.37 23.07 -8.64
N ARG A 141 -4.49 22.12 -8.50
CA ARG A 141 -3.81 21.75 -7.24
C ARG A 141 -2.32 22.07 -7.29
#